data_bc1aac90d2838f517255e1d4002dfd01
#
_entry.id   bc1aac90d2838f517255e1d4002dfd01
#
_cell.length_a   1.000
_cell.length_b   1.000
_cell.length_c   1.000
_cell.angle_alpha   90.00
_cell.angle_beta   90.00
_cell.angle_gamma   90.00
#
_symmetry.space_group_name_H-M   'P 1'
#
loop_
_entity.id
_entity.type
_entity.pdbx_description
1 polymer ?
#
loop_
_entity_poly.entity_id
_entity_poly.type
_entity_poly.pdbx_seq_one_letter_code
_entity_poly.pdbx_strand_id
1 'polypeptide(L)'
;LKTAQALDFVDEKDGLDSKILQGGKNLSGGQIQRLTIARALVRKPEILILDDSSSALDFATDAALRRAIKSDTDNMTVFIVSQRFSTIKNADMIIVLDDGRVCGIGKHDELFEGCEEYRDICESQLSSKEAV
;
A
#
# COMPACT_ATOMS: atom_id res chain seq x y z
N LEU A 1 -12.40 0.97 -9.79
CA LEU A 1 -11.46 -0.04 -10.33
C LEU A 1 -10.17 0.61 -10.82
N LYS A 2 -10.23 1.69 -11.60
CA LYS A 2 -9.05 2.35 -12.17
C LYS A 2 -8.06 2.80 -11.09
N THR A 3 -8.50 3.54 -10.09
CA THR A 3 -7.68 3.98 -8.94
C THR A 3 -7.01 2.81 -8.22
N ALA A 4 -7.74 1.70 -8.06
CA ALA A 4 -7.22 0.48 -7.42
C ALA A 4 -6.36 -0.39 -8.35
N GLN A 5 -6.01 0.08 -9.56
CA GLN A 5 -5.24 -0.68 -10.56
C GLN A 5 -5.87 -2.04 -10.90
N ALA A 6 -7.20 -2.12 -10.88
CA ALA A 6 -7.95 -3.37 -11.07
C ALA A 6 -8.72 -3.44 -12.38
N LEU A 7 -8.76 -2.35 -13.17
CA LEU A 7 -9.58 -2.28 -14.36
C LEU A 7 -9.15 -3.31 -15.41
N ASP A 8 -7.85 -3.35 -15.74
CA ASP A 8 -7.32 -4.15 -16.84
C ASP A 8 -7.69 -5.62 -16.69
N PHE A 9 -7.38 -6.24 -15.56
CA PHE A 9 -7.68 -7.67 -15.38
C PHE A 9 -9.17 -7.97 -15.18
N VAL A 10 -9.99 -6.98 -14.81
CA VAL A 10 -11.46 -7.13 -14.75
C VAL A 10 -12.02 -7.10 -16.17
N ASP A 11 -11.55 -6.19 -17.03
CA ASP A 11 -11.99 -6.06 -18.42
C ASP A 11 -11.52 -7.23 -19.30
N GLU A 12 -10.37 -7.85 -19.00
CA GLU A 12 -9.88 -9.08 -19.64
C GLU A 12 -10.80 -10.30 -19.41
N LYS A 13 -11.69 -10.22 -18.44
CA LYS A 13 -12.70 -11.23 -18.13
C LYS A 13 -14.07 -10.74 -18.61
N ASP A 14 -15.11 -11.11 -17.89
CA ASP A 14 -16.49 -10.70 -18.18
C ASP A 14 -16.85 -9.35 -17.52
N GLY A 15 -15.87 -8.47 -17.30
CA GLY A 15 -16.06 -7.19 -16.64
C GLY A 15 -16.60 -7.34 -15.22
N LEU A 16 -17.54 -6.48 -14.83
CA LEU A 16 -18.17 -6.51 -13.51
C LEU A 16 -19.06 -7.72 -13.26
N ASP A 17 -19.48 -8.43 -14.31
CA ASP A 17 -20.29 -9.63 -14.23
C ASP A 17 -19.46 -10.92 -14.03
N SER A 18 -18.14 -10.77 -13.97
CA SER A 18 -17.21 -11.88 -13.75
C SER A 18 -17.53 -12.64 -12.47
N LYS A 19 -17.72 -13.95 -12.59
CA LYS A 19 -17.98 -14.80 -11.44
C LYS A 19 -16.73 -14.97 -10.59
N ILE A 20 -16.81 -14.56 -9.32
CA ILE A 20 -15.77 -14.80 -8.33
C ILE A 20 -16.13 -16.06 -7.54
N LEU A 21 -15.21 -17.03 -7.53
CA LEU A 21 -15.39 -18.26 -6.76
C LEU A 21 -15.19 -18.00 -5.27
N GLN A 22 -15.73 -18.88 -4.44
CA GLN A 22 -15.60 -18.77 -2.97
C GLN A 22 -14.13 -18.64 -2.55
N GLY A 23 -13.82 -17.62 -1.77
CA GLY A 23 -12.46 -17.30 -1.34
C GLY A 23 -11.56 -16.72 -2.44
N GLY A 24 -12.12 -16.32 -3.58
CA GLY A 24 -11.34 -15.72 -4.68
C GLY A 24 -10.40 -16.71 -5.39
N LYS A 25 -10.69 -18.02 -5.35
CA LYS A 25 -9.81 -19.09 -5.88
C LYS A 25 -9.42 -18.94 -7.36
N ASN A 26 -10.18 -18.16 -8.13
CA ASN A 26 -9.90 -17.85 -9.55
C ASN A 26 -9.19 -16.51 -9.74
N LEU A 27 -8.66 -15.91 -8.68
CA LEU A 27 -7.91 -14.66 -8.68
C LEU A 27 -6.54 -14.87 -8.04
N SER A 28 -5.53 -14.11 -8.51
CA SER A 28 -4.25 -14.04 -7.82
C SER A 28 -4.35 -13.23 -6.51
N GLY A 29 -3.39 -13.40 -5.59
CA GLY A 29 -3.36 -12.62 -4.35
C GLY A 29 -3.37 -11.11 -4.60
N GLY A 30 -2.58 -10.63 -5.57
CA GLY A 30 -2.56 -9.22 -5.95
C GLY A 30 -3.87 -8.74 -6.58
N GLN A 31 -4.60 -9.58 -7.31
CA GLN A 31 -5.93 -9.27 -7.84
C GLN A 31 -6.95 -9.14 -6.71
N ILE A 32 -6.90 -10.05 -5.73
CA ILE A 32 -7.77 -9.99 -4.54
C ILE A 32 -7.51 -8.71 -3.75
N GLN A 33 -6.24 -8.37 -3.51
CA GLN A 33 -5.89 -7.12 -2.80
C GLN A 33 -6.41 -5.89 -3.53
N ARG A 34 -6.18 -5.77 -4.84
CA ARG A 34 -6.66 -4.63 -5.64
C ARG A 34 -8.19 -4.52 -5.65
N LEU A 35 -8.93 -5.63 -5.73
CA LEU A 35 -10.39 -5.60 -5.62
C LEU A 35 -10.86 -5.22 -4.21
N THR A 36 -10.14 -5.63 -3.17
CA THR A 36 -10.45 -5.24 -1.78
C THR A 36 -10.28 -3.73 -1.59
N ILE A 37 -9.21 -3.15 -2.14
CA ILE A 37 -8.99 -1.70 -2.15
C ILE A 37 -10.08 -0.99 -2.97
N ALA A 38 -10.43 -1.50 -4.15
CA ALA A 38 -11.51 -0.95 -4.97
C ALA A 38 -12.83 -0.91 -4.19
N ARG A 39 -13.14 -1.98 -3.45
CA ARG A 39 -14.34 -2.07 -2.59
C ARG A 39 -14.34 -1.01 -1.49
N ALA A 40 -13.20 -0.73 -0.87
CA ALA A 40 -13.08 0.32 0.13
C ALA A 40 -13.29 1.71 -0.47
N LEU A 41 -12.68 1.98 -1.64
CA LEU A 41 -12.74 3.27 -2.32
C LEU A 41 -14.12 3.61 -2.89
N VAL A 42 -14.94 2.62 -3.25
CA VAL A 42 -16.25 2.87 -3.87
C VAL A 42 -17.19 3.68 -2.98
N ARG A 43 -17.01 3.62 -1.67
CA ARG A 43 -17.80 4.37 -0.69
C ARG A 43 -17.32 5.81 -0.49
N LYS A 44 -16.24 6.23 -1.16
CA LYS A 44 -15.59 7.55 -0.98
C LYS A 44 -15.37 7.89 0.50
N PRO A 45 -14.62 7.07 1.25
CA PRO A 45 -14.43 7.27 2.68
C PRO A 45 -13.63 8.55 2.96
N GLU A 46 -13.88 9.21 4.08
CA GLU A 46 -13.03 10.30 4.60
C GLU A 46 -11.71 9.77 5.15
N ILE A 47 -11.71 8.55 5.65
CA ILE A 47 -10.53 7.85 6.20
C ILE A 47 -10.39 6.49 5.52
N LEU A 48 -9.24 6.23 4.92
CA LEU A 48 -8.87 4.94 4.33
C LEU A 48 -7.72 4.34 5.12
N ILE A 49 -7.88 3.10 5.57
CA ILE A 49 -6.82 2.34 6.25
C ILE A 49 -6.38 1.20 5.33
N LEU A 50 -5.11 1.19 4.99
CA LEU A 50 -4.43 0.19 4.16
C LEU A 50 -3.46 -0.59 5.05
N ASP A 51 -3.94 -1.69 5.65
CA ASP A 51 -3.14 -2.56 6.51
C ASP A 51 -2.56 -3.70 5.69
N ASP A 52 -1.24 -3.70 5.51
CA ASP A 52 -0.45 -4.64 4.70
C ASP A 52 -1.05 -4.91 3.29
N SER A 53 -1.74 -3.92 2.76
CA SER A 53 -2.56 -4.04 1.54
C SER A 53 -1.74 -4.14 0.25
N SER A 54 -0.42 -4.07 0.31
CA SER A 54 0.49 -4.16 -0.83
C SER A 54 1.44 -5.38 -0.78
N SER A 55 1.30 -6.26 0.20
CA SER A 55 2.20 -7.41 0.40
C SER A 55 2.24 -8.37 -0.80
N ALA A 56 1.10 -8.58 -1.49
CA ALA A 56 1.01 -9.41 -2.68
C ALA A 56 1.13 -8.61 -4.01
N LEU A 57 1.45 -7.32 -3.95
CA LEU A 57 1.67 -6.48 -5.13
C LEU A 57 3.16 -6.40 -5.46
N ASP A 58 3.47 -6.38 -6.76
CA ASP A 58 4.79 -5.99 -7.23
C ASP A 58 5.03 -4.48 -7.03
N PHE A 59 6.29 -4.07 -7.07
CA PHE A 59 6.67 -2.68 -6.76
C PHE A 59 6.05 -1.65 -7.72
N ALA A 60 5.90 -2.00 -9.01
CA ALA A 60 5.35 -1.09 -10.02
C ALA A 60 3.86 -0.86 -9.79
N THR A 61 3.11 -1.93 -9.55
CA THR A 61 1.67 -1.88 -9.24
C THR A 61 1.40 -1.14 -7.94
N ASP A 62 2.19 -1.40 -6.87
CA ASP A 62 2.06 -0.69 -5.60
C ASP A 62 2.34 0.82 -5.76
N ALA A 63 3.38 1.19 -6.50
CA ALA A 63 3.69 2.60 -6.77
C ALA A 63 2.60 3.29 -7.61
N ALA A 64 2.03 2.61 -8.61
CA ALA A 64 0.93 3.13 -9.41
C ALA A 64 -0.35 3.31 -8.59
N LEU A 65 -0.67 2.33 -7.73
CA LEU A 65 -1.80 2.40 -6.81
C LEU A 65 -1.71 3.62 -5.88
N ARG A 66 -0.55 3.83 -5.25
CA ARG A 66 -0.34 4.97 -4.33
C ARG A 66 -0.46 6.31 -5.03
N ARG A 67 0.11 6.44 -6.24
CA ARG A 67 -0.06 7.65 -7.06
C ARG A 67 -1.52 7.91 -7.40
N ALA A 68 -2.26 6.87 -7.80
CA ALA A 68 -3.67 6.99 -8.12
C ALA A 68 -4.52 7.36 -6.90
N ILE A 69 -4.26 6.75 -5.74
CA ILE A 69 -4.94 7.13 -4.49
C ILE A 69 -4.67 8.61 -4.18
N LYS A 70 -3.41 9.05 -4.24
CA LYS A 70 -3.05 10.44 -3.95
C LYS A 70 -3.70 11.44 -4.92
N SER A 71 -3.85 11.10 -6.21
CA SER A 71 -4.46 11.99 -7.21
C SER A 71 -5.99 12.01 -7.18
N ASP A 72 -6.61 10.89 -6.79
CA ASP A 72 -8.07 10.72 -6.91
C ASP A 72 -8.83 11.02 -5.60
N THR A 73 -8.10 11.41 -4.53
CA THR A 73 -8.68 11.48 -3.17
C THR A 73 -8.32 12.76 -2.44
N ASP A 74 -8.71 13.90 -3.02
CA ASP A 74 -8.33 15.25 -2.55
C ASP A 74 -8.69 15.61 -1.10
N ASN A 75 -9.51 14.87 -0.39
CA ASN A 75 -9.89 15.16 1.00
C ASN A 75 -9.92 13.90 1.88
N MET A 76 -9.19 12.87 1.50
CA MET A 76 -9.17 11.62 2.25
C MET A 76 -7.89 11.52 3.10
N THR A 77 -8.04 11.19 4.36
CA THR A 77 -6.92 10.79 5.21
C THR A 77 -6.58 9.32 4.95
N VAL A 78 -5.35 9.03 4.57
CA VAL A 78 -4.90 7.67 4.26
C VAL A 78 -3.89 7.20 5.30
N PHE A 79 -4.23 6.14 6.03
CA PHE A 79 -3.31 5.41 6.90
C PHE A 79 -2.75 4.21 6.14
N ILE A 80 -1.43 4.10 6.07
CA ILE A 80 -0.74 2.98 5.43
C ILE A 80 0.08 2.27 6.50
N VAL A 81 -0.24 1.02 6.80
CA VAL A 81 0.58 0.14 7.64
C VAL A 81 1.40 -0.74 6.70
N SER A 82 2.72 -0.64 6.79
CA SER A 82 3.62 -1.39 5.92
C SER A 82 4.98 -1.57 6.58
N GLN A 83 5.58 -2.73 6.35
CA GLN A 83 6.99 -2.98 6.67
C GLN A 83 7.93 -2.53 5.53
N ARG A 84 7.40 -2.16 4.35
CA ARG A 84 8.21 -1.72 3.21
C ARG A 84 8.47 -0.22 3.30
N PHE A 85 9.73 0.16 3.56
CA PHE A 85 10.10 1.57 3.63
C PHE A 85 9.77 2.33 2.33
N SER A 86 9.94 1.70 1.15
CA SER A 86 9.61 2.30 -0.15
C SER A 86 8.12 2.67 -0.28
N THR A 87 7.25 2.05 0.50
CA THR A 87 5.82 2.34 0.54
C THR A 87 5.52 3.61 1.33
N ILE A 88 6.24 3.85 2.41
CA ILE A 88 5.93 4.90 3.38
C ILE A 88 6.82 6.15 3.27
N LYS A 89 7.98 6.08 2.63
CA LYS A 89 8.97 7.17 2.61
C LYS A 89 8.46 8.52 2.11
N ASN A 90 7.40 8.53 1.29
CA ASN A 90 6.78 9.75 0.75
C ASN A 90 5.49 10.13 1.48
N ALA A 91 5.22 9.56 2.65
CA ALA A 91 4.08 9.94 3.48
C ALA A 91 4.29 11.34 4.07
N ASP A 92 3.20 12.04 4.32
CA ASP A 92 3.23 13.36 4.94
C ASP A 92 3.71 13.29 6.39
N MET A 93 3.42 12.17 7.07
CA MET A 93 3.88 11.83 8.41
C MET A 93 4.08 10.31 8.52
N ILE A 94 5.17 9.91 9.15
CA ILE A 94 5.52 8.52 9.45
C ILE A 94 5.51 8.35 10.97
N ILE A 95 4.89 7.29 11.45
CA ILE A 95 4.92 6.87 12.85
C ILE A 95 5.65 5.53 12.90
N VAL A 96 6.76 5.48 13.61
CA VAL A 96 7.55 4.26 13.81
C VAL A 96 7.12 3.59 15.09
N LEU A 97 6.78 2.31 14.99
CA LEU A 97 6.34 1.49 16.11
C LEU A 97 7.33 0.35 16.32
N ASP A 98 7.78 0.18 17.56
CA ASP A 98 8.55 -0.98 17.99
C ASP A 98 8.03 -1.47 19.34
N ASP A 99 7.87 -2.77 19.48
CA ASP A 99 7.32 -3.46 20.69
C ASP A 99 6.09 -2.77 21.29
N GLY A 100 5.16 -2.31 20.41
CA GLY A 100 3.92 -1.65 20.80
C GLY A 100 4.09 -0.21 21.30
N ARG A 101 5.25 0.41 21.10
CA ARG A 101 5.55 1.78 21.49
C ARG A 101 5.90 2.63 20.27
N VAL A 102 5.64 3.92 20.36
CA VAL A 102 6.05 4.89 19.35
C VAL A 102 7.52 5.27 19.61
N CYS A 103 8.41 4.94 18.65
CA CYS A 103 9.84 5.24 18.70
C CYS A 103 10.18 6.54 17.97
N GLY A 104 9.40 6.90 16.95
CA GLY A 104 9.62 8.12 16.19
C GLY A 104 8.37 8.60 15.46
N ILE A 105 8.26 9.90 15.27
CA ILE A 105 7.24 10.56 14.46
C ILE A 105 7.91 11.66 13.66
N GLY A 106 7.72 11.67 12.33
CA GLY A 106 8.31 12.70 11.46
C GLY A 106 8.22 12.32 9.99
N LYS A 107 8.97 13.03 9.16
CA LYS A 107 9.19 12.69 7.75
C LYS A 107 10.37 11.74 7.59
N HIS A 108 10.53 11.19 6.39
CA HIS A 108 11.59 10.24 6.08
C HIS A 108 12.98 10.74 6.51
N ASP A 109 13.35 11.95 6.09
CA ASP A 109 14.71 12.48 6.33
C ASP A 109 14.96 12.70 7.84
N GLU A 110 13.97 13.24 8.56
CA GLU A 110 14.04 13.47 10.00
C GLU A 110 14.19 12.15 10.78
N LEU A 111 13.44 11.14 10.40
CA LEU A 111 13.49 9.82 11.05
C LEU A 111 14.74 9.03 10.67
N PHE A 112 15.22 9.17 9.45
CA PHE A 112 16.46 8.52 9.02
C PHE A 112 17.68 9.02 9.80
N GLU A 113 17.69 10.31 10.16
CA GLU A 113 18.75 10.90 10.99
C GLU A 113 18.55 10.63 12.49
N GLY A 114 17.30 10.69 12.98
CA GLY A 114 16.99 10.76 14.42
C GLY A 114 16.41 9.50 15.06
N CYS A 115 16.04 8.45 14.27
CA CYS A 115 15.41 7.24 14.79
C CYS A 115 16.19 6.01 14.31
N GLU A 116 16.83 5.30 15.25
CA GLU A 116 17.67 4.12 14.97
C GLU A 116 16.81 3.00 14.37
N GLU A 117 15.66 2.72 14.94
CA GLU A 117 14.74 1.66 14.48
C GLU A 117 14.27 1.90 13.04
N TYR A 118 14.00 3.17 12.68
CA TYR A 118 13.61 3.51 11.31
C TYR A 118 14.77 3.33 10.33
N ARG A 119 15.95 3.72 10.71
CA ARG A 119 17.18 3.56 9.91
C ARG A 119 17.47 2.09 9.65
N ASP A 120 17.38 1.24 10.67
CA ASP A 120 17.58 -0.21 10.56
C ASP A 120 16.59 -0.85 9.57
N ILE A 121 15.31 -0.45 9.62
CA ILE A 121 14.30 -0.89 8.65
C ILE A 121 14.71 -0.48 7.22
N CYS A 122 15.15 0.75 7.02
CA CYS A 122 15.56 1.25 5.71
C CYS A 122 16.79 0.51 5.17
N GLU A 123 17.82 0.37 5.96
CA GLU A 123 19.11 -0.25 5.58
C GLU A 123 18.96 -1.74 5.29
N SER A 124 18.17 -2.47 6.09
CA SER A 124 17.89 -3.88 5.88
C SER A 124 17.24 -4.16 4.51
N GLN A 125 16.43 -3.22 4.01
CA GLN A 125 15.75 -3.36 2.72
C GLN A 125 16.56 -2.85 1.53
N LEU A 126 17.50 -1.94 1.75
CA LEU A 126 18.42 -1.47 0.72
C LEU A 126 19.47 -2.54 0.43
N SER A 127 20.06 -3.14 1.46
CA SER A 127 21.05 -4.22 1.33
C SER A 127 20.49 -5.46 0.65
N SER A 128 19.22 -5.77 0.84
CA SER A 128 18.57 -6.90 0.15
C SER A 128 18.30 -6.64 -1.35
N LYS A 129 18.38 -5.39 -1.82
CA LYS A 129 18.24 -5.05 -3.25
C LYS A 129 19.55 -5.08 -4.02
N GLU A 130 20.69 -4.94 -3.33
CA GLU A 130 22.03 -5.02 -3.94
C GLU A 130 22.54 -6.46 -4.05
N ALA A 131 21.85 -7.41 -3.44
CA ALA A 131 22.22 -8.83 -3.42
C ALA A 131 21.53 -9.71 -4.49
N VAL A 132 20.82 -9.09 -5.50
CA VAL A 132 20.10 -9.83 -6.57
C VAL A 132 20.63 -9.39 -7.95
#